data_af5b44c91fe36f53a33d90d25d825d6b
#
_entry.id   af5b44c91fe36f53a33d90d25d825d6b
#
_cell.length_a   1.000
_cell.length_b   1.000
_cell.length_c   1.000
_cell.angle_alpha   90.00
_cell.angle_beta   90.00
_cell.angle_gamma   90.00
#
_symmetry.space_group_name_H-M   'P 1'
#
loop_
_entity.id
_entity.type
_entity.pdbx_description
1 polymer ?
#
loop_
_entity_poly.entity_id
_entity_poly.type
_entity_poly.pdbx_seq_one_letter_code
_entity_poly.pdbx_strand_id
1 'polypeptide(L)'
;MKVLVFGGSFDPVHKGHVSLFRRAMKVIAPDVAHIVPAYHSPFKAKSPTPFRLRMKMLKQAFAGFGKNIVFDDYELKQGGKTYTYQLVQYLKKRYDNPEIYLL
;
A
#
# COMPACT_ATOMS: atom_id res chain seq x y z
N MET A 1 -14.69 0.42 11.66
CA MET A 1 -14.49 0.20 10.21
C MET A 1 -13.25 -0.66 9.99
N LYS A 2 -13.24 -1.44 8.94
CA LYS A 2 -12.11 -2.31 8.60
C LYS A 2 -11.22 -1.64 7.57
N VAL A 3 -9.93 -1.55 7.86
CA VAL A 3 -8.93 -0.98 6.96
C VAL A 3 -7.89 -2.05 6.64
N LEU A 4 -7.78 -2.41 5.37
CA LEU A 4 -6.76 -3.34 4.90
C LEU A 4 -5.54 -2.54 4.45
N VAL A 5 -4.35 -2.98 4.83
CA VAL A 5 -3.10 -2.36 4.42
C VAL A 5 -2.26 -3.37 3.67
N PHE A 6 -1.93 -3.04 2.44
CA PHE A 6 -1.03 -3.85 1.62
C PHE A 6 0.24 -3.08 1.34
N GLY A 7 1.29 -3.40 2.09
CA GLY A 7 2.59 -2.76 1.94
C GLY A 7 3.57 -3.65 1.18
N GLY A 8 4.51 -3.04 0.50
CA GLY A 8 5.55 -3.76 -0.21
C GLY A 8 6.32 -2.86 -1.16
N SER A 9 7.39 -3.39 -1.73
CA SER A 9 8.18 -2.67 -2.73
C SER A 9 7.45 -2.52 -4.05
N PHE A 10 6.72 -3.56 -4.46
CA PHE A 10 6.02 -3.60 -5.76
C PHE A 10 6.95 -3.15 -6.90
N ASP A 11 8.05 -3.83 -7.06
CA ASP A 11 9.09 -3.46 -8.03
C ASP A 11 9.45 -4.63 -8.95
N PRO A 12 8.62 -4.95 -9.94
CA PRO A 12 7.29 -4.38 -10.17
C PRO A 12 6.17 -5.13 -9.42
N VAL A 13 5.00 -4.56 -9.43
CA VAL A 13 3.78 -5.28 -9.06
C VAL A 13 3.56 -6.43 -10.06
N HIS A 14 3.06 -7.56 -9.60
CA HIS A 14 2.83 -8.72 -10.46
C HIS A 14 1.54 -9.46 -10.08
N LYS A 15 1.24 -10.52 -10.84
CA LYS A 15 -0.01 -11.28 -10.67
C LYS A 15 -0.17 -11.87 -9.27
N GLY A 16 0.94 -12.25 -8.63
CA GLY A 16 0.90 -12.77 -7.25
C GLY A 16 0.39 -11.73 -6.27
N HIS A 17 0.81 -10.48 -6.41
CA HIS A 17 0.29 -9.39 -5.59
C HIS A 17 -1.21 -9.19 -5.77
N VAL A 18 -1.66 -9.21 -7.03
CA VAL A 18 -3.08 -9.02 -7.35
C VAL A 18 -3.93 -10.17 -6.80
N SER A 19 -3.47 -11.40 -6.95
CA SER A 19 -4.18 -12.59 -6.43
C SER A 19 -4.29 -12.57 -4.91
N LEU A 20 -3.21 -12.23 -4.23
CA LEU A 20 -3.19 -12.14 -2.77
C LEU A 20 -4.16 -11.06 -2.29
N PHE A 21 -4.12 -9.90 -2.91
CA PHE A 21 -5.01 -8.80 -2.58
C PHE A 21 -6.48 -9.15 -2.81
N ARG A 22 -6.78 -9.78 -3.95
CA ARG A 22 -8.14 -10.23 -4.27
C ARG A 22 -8.69 -11.16 -3.19
N ARG A 23 -7.86 -12.11 -2.75
CA ARG A 23 -8.26 -13.04 -1.70
C ARG A 23 -8.49 -12.32 -0.38
N ALA A 24 -7.61 -11.41 -0.02
CA ALA A 24 -7.75 -10.61 1.21
C ALA A 24 -9.04 -9.77 1.19
N MET A 25 -9.36 -9.18 0.06
CA MET A 25 -10.58 -8.40 -0.11
C MET A 25 -11.82 -9.26 0.12
N LYS A 26 -11.81 -10.51 -0.33
CA LYS A 26 -12.93 -11.43 -0.12
C LYS A 26 -13.05 -11.89 1.32
N VAL A 27 -11.93 -12.22 1.96
CA VAL A 27 -11.91 -12.77 3.32
C VAL A 27 -12.21 -11.70 4.35
N ILE A 28 -11.60 -10.54 4.22
CA ILE A 28 -11.70 -9.45 5.20
C ILE A 28 -12.89 -8.56 4.92
N ALA A 29 -13.23 -8.35 3.66
CA ALA A 29 -14.27 -7.42 3.22
C ALA A 29 -14.08 -6.03 3.86
N PRO A 30 -12.92 -5.38 3.63
CA PRO A 30 -12.62 -4.11 4.27
C PRO A 30 -13.49 -2.98 3.72
N ASP A 31 -13.68 -1.95 4.54
CA ASP A 31 -14.34 -0.71 4.10
C ASP A 31 -13.44 0.11 3.19
N VAL A 32 -12.13 0.06 3.44
CA VAL A 32 -11.13 0.73 2.62
C VAL A 32 -9.84 -0.09 2.64
N ALA A 33 -9.10 -0.05 1.54
CA ALA A 33 -7.79 -0.69 1.44
C ALA A 33 -6.74 0.34 1.02
N HIS A 34 -5.64 0.37 1.74
CA HIS A 34 -4.48 1.21 1.43
C HIS A 34 -3.39 0.35 0.81
N ILE A 35 -2.97 0.69 -0.39
CA ILE A 35 -1.81 0.11 -1.03
C ILE A 35 -0.66 1.09 -0.80
N VAL A 36 0.36 0.65 -0.06
CA VAL A 36 1.42 1.51 0.46
C VAL A 36 2.76 1.05 -0.08
N PRO A 37 3.19 1.57 -1.25
CA PRO A 37 4.49 1.19 -1.78
C PRO A 37 5.63 1.77 -0.95
N ALA A 38 6.68 0.97 -0.78
CA ALA A 38 7.86 1.38 -0.04
C ALA A 38 8.62 2.45 -0.81
N TYR A 39 9.15 3.44 -0.07
CA TYR A 39 10.06 4.42 -0.66
C TYR A 39 11.49 3.91 -0.52
N HIS A 40 12.19 3.82 -1.65
CA HIS A 40 13.59 3.45 -1.67
C HIS A 40 14.43 4.67 -1.99
N SER A 41 15.46 4.93 -1.15
CA SER A 41 16.39 6.00 -1.41
C SER A 41 17.10 5.79 -2.74
N PRO A 42 17.27 6.83 -3.59
CA PRO A 42 18.00 6.72 -4.84
C PRO A 42 19.48 6.37 -4.65
N PHE A 43 19.97 6.47 -3.42
CA PHE A 43 21.36 6.16 -3.10
C PHE A 43 21.57 4.69 -2.71
N LYS A 44 20.51 3.91 -2.59
CA LYS A 44 20.65 2.46 -2.38
C LYS A 44 21.12 1.79 -3.67
N ALA A 45 22.07 0.87 -3.51
CA ALA A 45 22.92 0.30 -4.55
C ALA A 45 22.12 -0.48 -5.53
N LYS A 46 21.22 -0.62 -6.00
CA LYS A 46 20.52 -1.28 -7.13
C LYS A 46 19.35 -0.41 -7.55
N SER A 47 19.65 0.55 -8.39
CA SER A 47 18.67 1.43 -9.05
C SER A 47 17.23 0.93 -8.96
N PRO A 48 16.52 1.14 -7.86
CA PRO A 48 15.14 0.72 -7.80
C PRO A 48 14.31 1.55 -8.78
N THR A 49 13.26 0.96 -9.29
CA THR A 49 12.35 1.68 -10.16
C THR A 49 11.83 2.91 -9.42
N PRO A 50 11.79 4.09 -10.06
CA PRO A 50 11.31 5.30 -9.40
C PRO A 50 9.91 5.13 -8.81
N PHE A 51 9.70 5.70 -7.64
CA PHE A 51 8.45 5.58 -6.90
C PHE A 51 7.24 5.94 -7.78
N ARG A 52 7.34 7.02 -8.54
CA ARG A 52 6.24 7.50 -9.38
C ARG A 52 5.83 6.47 -10.43
N LEU A 53 6.81 5.75 -11.01
CA LEU A 53 6.53 4.71 -11.99
C LEU A 53 5.91 3.48 -11.34
N ARG A 54 6.41 3.08 -10.17
CA ARG A 54 5.82 1.96 -9.41
C ARG A 54 4.37 2.27 -9.02
N MET A 55 4.11 3.50 -8.58
CA MET A 55 2.75 3.93 -8.25
C MET A 55 1.82 3.89 -9.47
N LYS A 56 2.31 4.31 -10.62
CA LYS A 56 1.55 4.24 -11.87
C LYS A 56 1.17 2.80 -12.23
N MET A 57 2.14 1.88 -12.12
CA MET A 57 1.89 0.47 -12.39
C MET A 57 0.89 -0.14 -11.39
N LEU A 58 0.99 0.25 -10.12
CA LEU A 58 0.04 -0.19 -9.10
C LEU A 58 -1.39 0.26 -9.43
N LYS A 59 -1.57 1.50 -9.80
CA LYS A 59 -2.89 2.03 -10.18
C LYS A 59 -3.49 1.27 -11.36
N GLN A 60 -2.66 0.89 -12.33
CA GLN A 60 -3.11 0.09 -13.46
C GLN A 60 -3.48 -1.34 -13.04
N ALA A 61 -2.64 -1.97 -12.23
CA ALA A 61 -2.86 -3.36 -11.80
C ALA A 61 -4.10 -3.52 -10.93
N PHE A 62 -4.42 -2.53 -10.12
CA PHE A 62 -5.53 -2.59 -9.18
C PHE A 62 -6.75 -1.79 -9.60
N ALA A 63 -6.82 -1.34 -10.84
CA ALA A 63 -7.91 -0.51 -11.35
C ALA A 63 -9.29 -1.19 -11.26
N GLY A 64 -9.34 -2.52 -11.33
CA GLY A 64 -10.59 -3.28 -11.32
C GLY A 64 -11.19 -3.52 -9.93
N PHE A 65 -10.57 -3.06 -8.86
CA PHE A 65 -11.03 -3.35 -7.50
C PHE A 65 -12.01 -2.32 -6.92
N GLY A 66 -12.37 -1.30 -7.67
CA GLY A 66 -13.41 -0.35 -7.24
C GLY A 66 -12.85 0.91 -6.61
N LYS A 67 -13.75 1.64 -5.92
CA LYS A 67 -13.48 3.01 -5.47
C LYS A 67 -12.85 3.13 -4.09
N ASN A 68 -12.88 2.08 -3.30
CA ASN A 68 -12.39 2.13 -1.91
C ASN A 68 -10.95 1.67 -1.78
N ILE A 69 -10.16 1.88 -2.83
CA ILE A 69 -8.72 1.63 -2.81
C ILE A 69 -8.00 2.98 -2.76
N VAL A 70 -7.13 3.14 -1.76
CA VAL A 70 -6.28 4.31 -1.62
C VAL A 70 -4.86 3.92 -1.98
N PHE A 71 -4.30 4.56 -3.01
CA PHE A 71 -2.89 4.40 -3.36
C PHE A 71 -2.12 5.42 -2.53
N ASP A 72 -1.48 4.96 -1.46
CA ASP A 72 -0.98 5.81 -0.40
C ASP A 72 0.51 6.08 -0.56
N ASP A 73 0.89 7.33 -0.64
CA ASP A 73 2.28 7.77 -0.78
C ASP A 73 2.91 8.13 0.56
N TYR A 74 2.40 7.57 1.64
CA TYR A 74 2.85 7.86 3.00
C TYR A 74 4.38 7.73 3.14
N GLU A 75 4.98 6.65 2.63
CA GLU A 75 6.41 6.44 2.75
C GLU A 75 7.23 7.46 1.97
N LEU A 76 6.75 7.87 0.79
CA LEU A 76 7.40 8.92 0.02
C LEU A 76 7.40 10.25 0.80
N LYS A 77 6.27 10.59 1.41
CA LYS A 77 6.15 11.82 2.20
C LYS A 77 7.02 11.82 3.44
N GLN A 78 7.24 10.66 4.04
CA GLN A 78 8.16 10.53 5.17
C GLN A 78 9.63 10.59 4.75
N GLY A 79 9.90 10.40 3.47
CA GLY A 79 11.24 10.59 2.90
C GLY A 79 12.26 9.52 3.26
N GLY A 80 11.82 8.36 3.74
CA GLY A 80 12.75 7.32 4.12
C GLY A 80 12.11 6.17 4.85
N LYS A 81 12.93 5.45 5.61
CA LYS A 81 12.49 4.27 6.33
C LYS A 81 11.43 4.62 7.38
N THR A 82 10.29 3.94 7.29
CA THR A 82 9.23 4.04 8.27
C THR A 82 8.97 2.69 8.92
N TYR A 83 8.42 2.71 10.13
CA TYR A 83 8.08 1.50 10.84
C TYR A 83 6.57 1.27 10.79
N THR A 84 6.18 0.00 10.87
CA THR A 84 4.77 -0.39 10.81
C THR A 84 3.91 0.35 11.84
N TYR A 85 4.43 0.54 13.06
CA TYR A 85 3.64 1.23 14.09
C TYR A 85 3.35 2.69 13.72
N GLN A 86 4.25 3.34 12.98
CA GLN A 86 4.04 4.72 12.52
C GLN A 86 2.91 4.77 11.49
N LEU A 87 2.87 3.80 10.58
CA LEU A 87 1.80 3.68 9.61
C LEU A 87 0.46 3.42 10.29
N VAL A 88 0.44 2.55 11.28
CA VAL A 88 -0.78 2.27 12.06
C VAL A 88 -1.27 3.53 12.76
N GLN A 89 -0.38 4.31 13.37
CA GLN A 89 -0.75 5.58 14.01
C GLN A 89 -1.31 6.59 13.02
N TYR A 90 -0.70 6.67 11.83
CA TYR A 90 -1.19 7.52 10.75
C TYR A 90 -2.62 7.15 10.36
N LEU A 91 -2.90 5.85 10.22
CA LEU A 91 -4.24 5.38 9.88
C LEU A 91 -5.24 5.61 11.01
N LYS A 92 -4.82 5.47 12.25
CA LYS A 92 -5.68 5.76 13.41
C LYS A 92 -6.05 7.23 13.54
N LYS A 93 -5.22 8.12 13.04
CA LYS A 93 -5.54 9.55 12.98
C LYS A 93 -6.47 9.87 11.81
N ARG A 94 -6.36 9.11 10.73
CA ARG A 94 -7.15 9.33 9.52
C ARG A 94 -8.58 8.81 9.65
N TYR A 95 -8.75 7.67 10.32
CA TYR A 95 -10.04 7.00 10.47
C TYR A 95 -10.43 6.92 11.94
N ASP A 96 -11.74 6.96 12.19
CA ASP A 96 -12.27 6.83 13.54
C ASP A 96 -12.29 5.36 13.94
N ASN A 97 -11.53 5.03 14.97
CA ASN A 97 -11.48 3.69 15.57
C ASN A 97 -11.38 2.55 14.53
N PRO A 98 -10.36 2.56 13.67
CA PRO A 98 -10.25 1.55 12.62
C PRO A 98 -9.75 0.22 13.16
N GLU A 99 -10.27 -0.85 12.58
CA GLU A 99 -9.76 -2.21 12.75
C GLU A 99 -8.79 -2.45 11.58
N ILE A 100 -7.50 -2.55 11.86
CA ILE A 100 -6.45 -2.56 10.84
C ILE A 100 -5.95 -3.97 10.60
N TYR A 101 -5.95 -4.38 9.33
CA TYR A 101 -5.45 -5.67 8.88
C TYR A 101 -4.22 -5.45 8.00
N LEU A 102 -3.09 -6.04 8.38
CA LEU A 102 -1.84 -5.93 7.62
C LEU A 102 -1.66 -7.16 6.75
N LEU A 103 -1.46 -6.93 5.46
CA LEU A 103 -1.26 -7.99 4.49
C LEU A 103 0.21 -8.05 4.05
#